data_95064a820ef0d434bc9651cfc36998d2
#
_entry.id   95064a820ef0d434bc9651cfc36998d2
#
_cell.length_a   1.000
_cell.length_b   1.000
_cell.length_c   1.000
_cell.angle_alpha   90.00
_cell.angle_beta   90.00
_cell.angle_gamma   90.00
#
_symmetry.space_group_name_H-M   'P 1'
#
loop_
_entity.id
_entity.type
_entity.pdbx_description
1 polymer ?
#
loop_
_entity_poly.entity_id
_entity_poly.type
_entity_poly.pdbx_seq_one_letter_code
_entity_poly.pdbx_strand_id
1 'polypeptide(L)'
;ALDKGFDIVTYKTVRTKFRECNEWPNVLAVKVKGDLSLEMAEKGVVANQKYGNPLAVTNSFGVPSMDPDVWQKDLSRSVRYAKKGQIVIGSFQGTTDGDVDNFIKDYVVAARLVKETGVKVMEVNLSCPNEGSAHLVCFDILRTTQIVEAIKNEIGNTPLTIKIAYFENQKQL
;
A
#
# COMPACT_ATOMS: atom_id res chain seq x y z
N ALA A 1 4.93 17.24 -1.06
CA ALA A 1 6.12 16.51 -1.50
C ALA A 1 6.66 17.10 -2.80
N LEU A 2 5.88 17.18 -3.89
CA LEU A 2 6.31 17.71 -5.20
C LEU A 2 6.94 19.12 -5.10
N ASP A 3 6.33 20.05 -4.34
CA ASP A 3 6.89 21.40 -4.11
C ASP A 3 8.17 21.43 -3.25
N LYS A 4 8.51 20.32 -2.63
CA LYS A 4 9.73 20.17 -1.85
C LYS A 4 10.87 19.51 -2.65
N GLY A 5 10.67 19.37 -3.98
CA GLY A 5 11.70 18.85 -4.87
C GLY A 5 11.71 17.32 -5.06
N PHE A 6 10.67 16.62 -4.63
CA PHE A 6 10.55 15.19 -4.95
C PHE A 6 10.03 15.02 -6.37
N ASP A 7 10.73 14.23 -7.18
CA ASP A 7 10.35 13.95 -8.57
C ASP A 7 9.34 12.81 -8.66
N ILE A 8 9.37 11.86 -7.73
CA ILE A 8 8.49 10.71 -7.66
C ILE A 8 7.79 10.68 -6.31
N VAL A 9 6.48 10.67 -6.31
CA VAL A 9 5.67 10.52 -5.10
C VAL A 9 4.60 9.45 -5.31
N THR A 10 4.43 8.58 -4.31
CA THR A 10 3.34 7.61 -4.30
C THR A 10 2.16 8.18 -3.51
N TYR A 11 1.01 8.27 -4.17
CA TYR A 11 -0.25 8.59 -3.51
C TYR A 11 -0.61 7.46 -2.56
N LYS A 12 -1.22 7.81 -1.43
CA LYS A 12 -1.61 6.82 -0.42
C LYS A 12 -2.44 5.69 -1.04
N THR A 13 -2.14 4.45 -0.66
CA THR A 13 -2.90 3.27 -1.09
C THR A 13 -4.40 3.47 -0.85
N VAL A 14 -5.20 3.32 -1.91
CA VAL A 14 -6.66 3.47 -1.89
C VAL A 14 -7.35 2.13 -2.09
N ARG A 15 -8.65 2.11 -1.81
CA ARG A 15 -9.53 0.94 -1.94
C ARG A 15 -10.77 1.27 -2.76
N THR A 16 -11.51 0.23 -3.13
CA THR A 16 -12.79 0.33 -3.86
C THR A 16 -13.95 0.84 -3.02
N LYS A 17 -13.78 0.86 -1.70
CA LYS A 17 -14.80 1.28 -0.71
C LYS A 17 -14.15 2.11 0.39
N PHE A 18 -14.97 2.89 1.07
CA PHE A 18 -14.59 3.49 2.34
C PHE A 18 -14.09 2.43 3.31
N ARG A 19 -12.97 2.73 3.96
CA ARG A 19 -12.44 1.95 5.08
C ARG A 19 -11.96 2.89 6.16
N GLU A 20 -12.52 2.71 7.33
CA GLU A 20 -12.12 3.47 8.50
C GLU A 20 -10.70 3.12 8.94
N CYS A 21 -10.03 4.08 9.54
CA CYS A 21 -8.77 3.84 10.22
C CYS A 21 -9.01 2.98 11.46
N ASN A 22 -8.11 2.05 11.76
CA ASN A 22 -8.20 1.29 13.01
C ASN A 22 -8.26 2.25 14.21
N GLU A 23 -8.96 1.81 15.25
CA GLU A 23 -9.15 2.59 16.48
C GLU A 23 -7.82 3.04 17.10
N TRP A 24 -7.87 4.20 17.76
CA TRP A 24 -6.74 4.70 18.53
C TRP A 24 -6.54 3.86 19.82
N PRO A 25 -5.28 3.54 20.21
CA PRO A 25 -4.01 3.98 19.63
C PRO A 25 -3.57 3.09 18.44
N ASN A 26 -3.40 3.70 17.28
CA ASN A 26 -2.96 3.04 16.05
C ASN A 26 -1.55 3.49 15.59
N VAL A 27 -0.90 4.37 16.36
CA VAL A 27 0.51 4.72 16.28
C VAL A 27 1.11 4.59 17.68
N LEU A 28 2.22 3.90 17.81
CA LEU A 28 2.91 3.71 19.08
C LEU A 28 4.39 4.03 18.94
N ALA A 29 4.98 4.58 20.00
CA ALA A 29 6.42 4.71 20.11
C ALA A 29 7.03 3.33 20.37
N VAL A 30 8.11 3.00 19.65
CA VAL A 30 8.86 1.75 19.81
C VAL A 30 10.11 1.99 20.61
N LYS A 31 10.34 1.16 21.64
CA LYS A 31 11.54 1.27 22.49
C LYS A 31 12.70 0.51 21.87
N VAL A 32 13.46 1.18 21.03
CA VAL A 32 14.73 0.68 20.49
C VAL A 32 15.87 1.59 20.91
N LYS A 33 17.04 1.02 21.13
CA LYS A 33 18.31 1.75 21.33
C LYS A 33 19.16 1.53 20.07
N GLY A 34 19.40 2.60 19.30
CA GLY A 34 20.05 2.52 18.01
C GLY A 34 19.15 1.93 16.91
N ASP A 35 19.74 1.23 15.96
CA ASP A 35 19.03 0.62 14.85
C ASP A 35 18.31 -0.66 15.28
N LEU A 36 17.15 -0.91 14.68
CA LEU A 36 16.41 -2.16 14.88
C LEU A 36 17.15 -3.30 14.17
N SER A 37 17.64 -4.28 14.93
CA SER A 37 18.22 -5.50 14.36
C SER A 37 17.14 -6.57 14.10
N LEU A 38 17.44 -7.54 13.23
CA LEU A 38 16.56 -8.68 12.97
C LEU A 38 16.25 -9.46 14.26
N GLU A 39 17.29 -9.73 15.07
CA GLU A 39 17.15 -10.41 16.36
C GLU A 39 16.20 -9.67 17.32
N MET A 40 16.28 -8.33 17.37
CA MET A 40 15.35 -7.53 18.17
C MET A 40 13.93 -7.60 17.65
N ALA A 41 13.76 -7.60 16.31
CA ALA A 41 12.44 -7.71 15.69
C ALA A 41 11.81 -9.08 15.95
N GLU A 42 12.58 -10.17 15.88
CA GLU A 42 12.13 -11.54 16.15
C GLU A 42 11.73 -11.75 17.62
N LYS A 43 12.47 -11.17 18.56
CA LYS A 43 12.15 -11.21 19.98
C LYS A 43 10.96 -10.31 20.37
N GLY A 44 10.56 -9.44 19.46
CA GLY A 44 9.58 -8.39 19.70
C GLY A 44 10.14 -7.21 20.50
N VAL A 45 9.64 -6.03 20.18
CA VAL A 45 10.01 -4.78 20.85
C VAL A 45 8.79 -4.19 21.56
N VAL A 46 9.03 -3.54 22.71
CA VAL A 46 7.95 -2.89 23.45
C VAL A 46 7.50 -1.64 22.70
N ALA A 47 6.21 -1.56 22.45
CA ALA A 47 5.56 -0.37 21.90
C ALA A 47 4.53 0.19 22.89
N ASN A 48 4.49 1.52 23.03
CA ASN A 48 3.54 2.21 23.90
C ASN A 48 3.33 3.67 23.47
N GLN A 49 2.48 4.41 24.17
CA GLN A 49 2.18 5.82 23.91
C GLN A 49 3.19 6.81 24.51
N LYS A 50 4.33 6.35 25.03
CA LYS A 50 5.39 7.24 25.58
C LYS A 50 6.40 7.56 24.47
N TYR A 51 6.11 8.61 23.73
CA TYR A 51 6.97 9.10 22.65
C TYR A 51 8.22 9.76 23.22
N GLY A 52 9.38 9.42 22.69
CA GLY A 52 10.68 9.88 23.14
C GLY A 52 11.50 10.54 22.03
N ASN A 53 12.77 10.85 22.35
CA ASN A 53 13.73 11.34 21.38
C ASN A 53 15.03 10.50 21.51
N PRO A 54 15.53 9.85 20.43
CA PRO A 54 14.95 9.86 19.08
C PRO A 54 13.62 9.12 19.00
N LEU A 55 12.78 9.51 18.03
CA LEU A 55 11.46 8.97 17.85
C LEU A 55 11.50 7.77 16.87
N ALA A 56 11.21 6.58 17.37
CA ALA A 56 10.89 5.41 16.56
C ALA A 56 9.39 5.09 16.75
N VAL A 57 8.67 4.80 15.69
CA VAL A 57 7.23 4.53 15.73
C VAL A 57 6.88 3.28 14.93
N THR A 58 5.80 2.62 15.35
CA THR A 58 5.07 1.62 14.57
C THR A 58 3.63 2.07 14.41
N ASN A 59 2.94 1.57 13.39
CA ASN A 59 1.54 1.89 13.18
C ASN A 59 0.73 0.67 12.76
N SER A 60 -0.58 0.77 12.96
CA SER A 60 -1.56 -0.20 12.52
C SER A 60 -2.81 0.51 11.99
N PHE A 61 -2.66 1.35 10.96
CA PHE A 61 -3.77 2.14 10.41
C PHE A 61 -4.84 1.31 9.71
N GLY A 62 -4.53 0.09 9.24
CA GLY A 62 -5.47 -0.76 8.51
C GLY A 62 -5.70 -0.36 7.06
N VAL A 63 -4.81 0.45 6.48
CA VAL A 63 -4.94 1.02 5.13
C VAL A 63 -6.33 1.66 4.91
N PRO A 64 -6.65 2.72 5.69
CA PRO A 64 -7.92 3.43 5.55
C PRO A 64 -8.03 4.08 4.18
N SER A 65 -9.25 4.19 3.66
CA SER A 65 -9.54 4.82 2.37
C SER A 65 -10.84 5.59 2.43
N MET A 66 -10.87 6.75 1.79
CA MET A 66 -12.13 7.41 1.45
C MET A 66 -12.82 6.63 0.31
N ASP A 67 -14.09 6.95 0.05
CA ASP A 67 -14.80 6.40 -1.10
C ASP A 67 -14.16 6.86 -2.43
N PRO A 68 -14.32 6.07 -3.51
CA PRO A 68 -13.72 6.38 -4.81
C PRO A 68 -14.08 7.76 -5.35
N ASP A 69 -15.30 8.22 -5.19
CA ASP A 69 -15.75 9.55 -5.65
C ASP A 69 -14.99 10.71 -4.98
N VAL A 70 -14.40 10.48 -3.81
CA VAL A 70 -13.57 11.44 -3.07
C VAL A 70 -12.11 11.34 -3.49
N TRP A 71 -11.50 10.14 -3.36
CA TRP A 71 -10.07 10.01 -3.59
C TRP A 71 -9.69 10.11 -5.08
N GLN A 72 -10.56 9.70 -6.01
CA GLN A 72 -10.29 9.87 -7.45
C GLN A 72 -10.15 11.34 -7.83
N LYS A 73 -10.99 12.21 -7.30
CA LYS A 73 -10.90 13.66 -7.50
C LYS A 73 -9.59 14.23 -6.98
N ASP A 74 -9.18 13.80 -5.79
CA ASP A 74 -7.95 14.26 -5.16
C ASP A 74 -6.70 13.73 -5.87
N LEU A 75 -6.68 12.45 -6.24
CA LEU A 75 -5.59 11.84 -7.00
C LEU A 75 -5.47 12.50 -8.40
N SER A 76 -6.59 12.70 -9.10
CA SER A 76 -6.58 13.41 -10.39
C SER A 76 -6.06 14.84 -10.27
N ARG A 77 -6.40 15.55 -9.19
CA ARG A 77 -5.84 16.86 -8.89
C ARG A 77 -4.33 16.79 -8.66
N SER A 78 -3.87 15.81 -7.90
CA SER A 78 -2.45 15.59 -7.62
C SER A 78 -1.65 15.28 -8.89
N VAL A 79 -2.21 14.49 -9.82
CA VAL A 79 -1.61 14.20 -11.13
C VAL A 79 -1.46 15.48 -11.97
N ARG A 80 -2.49 16.32 -12.02
CA ARG A 80 -2.44 17.60 -12.76
C ARG A 80 -1.48 18.62 -12.13
N TYR A 81 -1.23 18.51 -10.84
CA TYR A 81 -0.33 19.39 -10.11
C TYR A 81 1.15 19.07 -10.35
N ALA A 82 1.46 17.83 -10.77
CA ALA A 82 2.82 17.41 -11.08
C ALA A 82 3.39 18.21 -12.27
N LYS A 83 4.61 18.71 -12.11
CA LYS A 83 5.34 19.48 -13.13
C LYS A 83 6.09 18.55 -14.07
N LYS A 84 6.64 19.11 -15.16
CA LYS A 84 7.52 18.36 -16.07
C LYS A 84 8.67 17.72 -15.26
N GLY A 85 8.86 16.41 -15.43
CA GLY A 85 9.88 15.63 -14.70
C GLY A 85 9.37 15.03 -13.39
N GLN A 86 8.13 15.33 -12.97
CA GLN A 86 7.53 14.76 -11.77
C GLN A 86 6.46 13.72 -12.09
N ILE A 87 6.35 12.70 -11.25
CA ILE A 87 5.39 11.59 -11.38
C ILE A 87 4.65 11.37 -10.06
N VAL A 88 3.34 11.23 -10.18
CA VAL A 88 2.48 10.71 -9.11
C VAL A 88 2.12 9.27 -9.43
N ILE A 89 2.54 8.34 -8.57
CA ILE A 89 2.17 6.92 -8.64
C ILE A 89 0.87 6.72 -7.88
N GLY A 90 -0.13 6.08 -8.51
CA GLY A 90 -1.38 5.72 -7.84
C GLY A 90 -1.25 4.34 -7.18
N SER A 91 -1.23 4.31 -5.84
CA SER A 91 -1.16 3.06 -5.08
C SER A 91 -2.55 2.57 -4.70
N PHE A 92 -2.81 1.26 -4.85
CA PHE A 92 -4.09 0.64 -4.55
C PHE A 92 -3.93 -0.77 -3.99
N GLN A 93 -5.00 -1.27 -3.36
CA GLN A 93 -5.14 -2.67 -2.99
C GLN A 93 -6.61 -3.11 -3.02
N GLY A 94 -6.83 -4.41 -3.20
CA GLY A 94 -8.13 -5.03 -3.04
C GLY A 94 -8.53 -5.19 -1.58
N THR A 95 -9.80 -5.50 -1.37
CA THR A 95 -10.38 -5.83 -0.07
C THR A 95 -11.02 -7.20 -0.17
N THR A 96 -10.68 -8.12 0.74
CA THR A 96 -11.29 -9.44 0.77
C THR A 96 -12.62 -9.42 1.52
N ASP A 97 -13.56 -10.22 1.05
CA ASP A 97 -14.80 -10.59 1.75
C ASP A 97 -14.80 -12.08 2.14
N GLY A 98 -13.65 -12.75 1.98
CA GLY A 98 -13.47 -14.18 2.26
C GLY A 98 -13.49 -15.05 1.00
N ASP A 99 -14.00 -14.55 -0.13
CA ASP A 99 -13.98 -15.23 -1.43
C ASP A 99 -12.77 -14.80 -2.27
N VAL A 100 -12.03 -15.79 -2.81
CA VAL A 100 -10.78 -15.53 -3.56
C VAL A 100 -11.05 -14.85 -4.89
N ASP A 101 -12.08 -15.26 -5.61
CA ASP A 101 -12.41 -14.69 -6.93
C ASP A 101 -12.90 -13.25 -6.79
N ASN A 102 -13.69 -12.97 -5.76
CA ASN A 102 -14.12 -11.61 -5.44
C ASN A 102 -12.95 -10.74 -5.02
N PHE A 103 -11.97 -11.30 -4.30
CA PHE A 103 -10.77 -10.58 -3.93
C PHE A 103 -9.94 -10.16 -5.15
N ILE A 104 -9.71 -11.06 -6.11
CA ILE A 104 -9.00 -10.73 -7.36
C ILE A 104 -9.79 -9.69 -8.17
N LYS A 105 -11.11 -9.85 -8.28
CA LYS A 105 -11.98 -8.86 -8.96
C LYS A 105 -11.91 -7.49 -8.31
N ASP A 106 -11.84 -7.41 -6.99
CA ASP A 106 -11.73 -6.14 -6.28
C ASP A 106 -10.40 -5.41 -6.58
N TYR A 107 -9.29 -6.15 -6.74
CA TYR A 107 -8.03 -5.58 -7.24
C TYR A 107 -8.16 -5.01 -8.64
N VAL A 108 -8.88 -5.69 -9.53
CA VAL A 108 -9.13 -5.22 -10.91
C VAL A 108 -9.97 -3.95 -10.91
N VAL A 109 -11.02 -3.90 -10.09
CA VAL A 109 -11.85 -2.68 -9.93
C VAL A 109 -11.02 -1.53 -9.38
N ALA A 110 -10.22 -1.77 -8.34
CA ALA A 110 -9.33 -0.75 -7.77
C ALA A 110 -8.33 -0.22 -8.82
N ALA A 111 -7.75 -1.11 -9.61
CA ALA A 111 -6.83 -0.75 -10.70
C ALA A 111 -7.51 0.13 -11.74
N ARG A 112 -8.72 -0.21 -12.18
CA ARG A 112 -9.52 0.58 -13.12
C ARG A 112 -9.76 1.99 -12.59
N LEU A 113 -10.26 2.09 -11.36
CA LEU A 113 -10.56 3.37 -10.70
C LEU A 113 -9.32 4.27 -10.58
N VAL A 114 -8.16 3.68 -10.26
CA VAL A 114 -6.88 4.43 -10.21
C VAL A 114 -6.44 4.86 -11.60
N LYS A 115 -6.53 3.99 -12.62
CA LYS A 115 -6.20 4.32 -14.01
C LYS A 115 -7.01 5.51 -14.53
N GLU A 116 -8.30 5.58 -14.20
CA GLU A 116 -9.21 6.67 -14.59
C GLU A 116 -8.78 8.05 -14.09
N THR A 117 -7.96 8.11 -13.03
CA THR A 117 -7.43 9.38 -12.52
C THR A 117 -6.35 10.01 -13.38
N GLY A 118 -5.85 9.29 -14.39
CA GLY A 118 -4.82 9.76 -15.32
C GLY A 118 -3.38 9.57 -14.84
N VAL A 119 -3.15 8.78 -13.78
CA VAL A 119 -1.79 8.40 -13.36
C VAL A 119 -1.02 7.73 -14.48
N LYS A 120 0.29 7.96 -14.54
CA LYS A 120 1.18 7.38 -15.55
C LYS A 120 1.85 6.09 -15.08
N VAL A 121 1.89 5.87 -13.79
CA VAL A 121 2.44 4.69 -13.14
C VAL A 121 1.50 4.29 -12.00
N MET A 122 1.30 3.00 -11.84
CA MET A 122 0.45 2.44 -10.79
C MET A 122 1.27 1.56 -9.85
N GLU A 123 0.83 1.46 -8.60
CA GLU A 123 1.43 0.56 -7.60
C GLU A 123 0.35 -0.33 -7.00
N VAL A 124 0.52 -1.66 -7.11
CA VAL A 124 -0.29 -2.61 -6.35
C VAL A 124 0.36 -2.93 -5.00
N ASN A 125 -0.39 -2.77 -3.91
CA ASN A 125 0.06 -3.11 -2.57
C ASN A 125 -0.34 -4.54 -2.20
N LEU A 126 0.64 -5.46 -2.13
CA LEU A 126 0.46 -6.85 -1.74
C LEU A 126 1.08 -7.17 -0.37
N SER A 127 1.57 -6.16 0.35
CA SER A 127 2.25 -6.31 1.64
C SER A 127 1.41 -5.83 2.83
N CYS A 128 0.08 -5.82 2.71
CA CYS A 128 -0.79 -5.41 3.80
C CYS A 128 -1.10 -6.61 4.73
N PRO A 129 -0.73 -6.57 6.02
CA PRO A 129 -0.98 -7.68 6.95
C PRO A 129 -2.44 -7.79 7.41
N ASN A 130 -3.29 -6.82 7.05
CA ASN A 130 -4.63 -6.67 7.60
C ASN A 130 -5.74 -7.32 6.75
N GLU A 131 -5.41 -8.20 5.80
CA GLU A 131 -6.38 -8.85 4.89
C GLU A 131 -6.86 -10.24 5.38
N GLY A 132 -6.81 -10.48 6.69
CA GLY A 132 -7.43 -11.66 7.31
C GLY A 132 -6.74 -13.00 7.05
N SER A 133 -5.63 -13.04 6.34
CA SER A 133 -4.79 -14.23 6.19
C SER A 133 -3.62 -14.18 7.19
N ALA A 134 -3.20 -15.33 7.69
CA ALA A 134 -2.03 -15.44 8.55
C ALA A 134 -0.73 -15.03 7.85
N HIS A 135 -0.78 -14.87 6.52
CA HIS A 135 0.36 -14.52 5.68
C HIS A 135 0.01 -13.37 4.73
N LEU A 136 1.02 -12.55 4.41
CA LEU A 136 0.89 -11.47 3.42
C LEU A 136 0.60 -12.07 2.04
N VAL A 137 -0.23 -11.40 1.25
CA VAL A 137 -0.59 -11.83 -0.12
C VAL A 137 0.66 -12.08 -0.97
N CYS A 138 1.68 -11.23 -0.84
CA CYS A 138 2.92 -11.37 -1.63
C CYS A 138 3.71 -12.67 -1.35
N PHE A 139 3.47 -13.38 -0.26
CA PHE A 139 4.09 -14.68 0.01
C PHE A 139 3.34 -15.86 -0.62
N ASP A 140 2.12 -15.65 -1.08
CA ASP A 140 1.38 -16.60 -1.92
C ASP A 140 1.66 -16.26 -3.39
N ILE A 141 2.68 -16.94 -3.97
CA ILE A 141 3.16 -16.67 -5.33
C ILE A 141 2.04 -16.90 -6.36
N LEU A 142 1.26 -17.97 -6.21
CA LEU A 142 0.17 -18.27 -7.14
C LEU A 142 -0.88 -17.18 -7.13
N ARG A 143 -1.33 -16.76 -5.96
CA ARG A 143 -2.31 -15.68 -5.80
C ARG A 143 -1.77 -14.33 -6.27
N THR A 144 -0.51 -14.04 -5.95
CA THR A 144 0.19 -12.84 -6.45
C THR A 144 0.19 -12.80 -7.97
N THR A 145 0.55 -13.90 -8.62
CA THR A 145 0.57 -14.01 -10.08
C THR A 145 -0.83 -13.78 -10.65
N GLN A 146 -1.85 -14.43 -10.13
CA GLN A 146 -3.24 -14.27 -10.58
C GLN A 146 -3.73 -12.82 -10.47
N ILE A 147 -3.44 -12.15 -9.34
CA ILE A 147 -3.78 -10.75 -9.12
C ILE A 147 -3.07 -9.84 -10.13
N VAL A 148 -1.74 -10.01 -10.29
CA VAL A 148 -0.95 -9.16 -11.18
C VAL A 148 -1.35 -9.33 -12.64
N GLU A 149 -1.59 -10.57 -13.10
CA GLU A 149 -2.07 -10.86 -14.45
C GLU A 149 -3.45 -10.24 -14.70
N ALA A 150 -4.38 -10.39 -13.76
CA ALA A 150 -5.71 -9.79 -13.87
C ALA A 150 -5.65 -8.26 -13.93
N ILE A 151 -4.81 -7.63 -13.09
CA ILE A 151 -4.56 -6.19 -13.13
C ILE A 151 -3.95 -5.79 -14.48
N LYS A 152 -2.92 -6.49 -14.96
CA LYS A 152 -2.26 -6.17 -16.24
C LYS A 152 -3.22 -6.26 -17.43
N ASN A 153 -4.12 -7.23 -17.43
CA ASN A 153 -5.17 -7.34 -18.44
C ASN A 153 -6.10 -6.11 -18.44
N GLU A 154 -6.42 -5.56 -17.26
CA GLU A 154 -7.28 -4.36 -17.13
C GLU A 154 -6.54 -3.07 -17.51
N ILE A 155 -5.32 -2.88 -17.03
CA ILE A 155 -4.61 -1.61 -17.22
C ILE A 155 -3.81 -1.53 -18.53
N GLY A 156 -3.60 -2.66 -19.20
CA GLY A 156 -2.86 -2.75 -20.47
C GLY A 156 -1.39 -2.30 -20.32
N ASN A 157 -0.96 -1.36 -21.15
CA ASN A 157 0.42 -0.89 -21.18
C ASN A 157 0.81 0.07 -20.05
N THR A 158 -0.10 0.40 -19.13
CA THR A 158 0.25 1.25 -18.00
C THR A 158 1.32 0.55 -17.13
N PRO A 159 2.45 1.20 -16.81
CA PRO A 159 3.45 0.65 -15.92
C PRO A 159 2.88 0.34 -14.55
N LEU A 160 3.19 -0.86 -14.05
CA LEU A 160 2.77 -1.34 -12.74
C LEU A 160 3.99 -1.68 -11.89
N THR A 161 4.08 -1.10 -10.72
CA THR A 161 5.02 -1.50 -9.67
C THR A 161 4.29 -2.38 -8.64
N ILE A 162 5.00 -3.33 -8.04
CA ILE A 162 4.46 -4.25 -7.05
C ILE A 162 5.14 -3.94 -5.71
N LYS A 163 4.36 -3.48 -4.72
CA LYS A 163 4.88 -3.30 -3.37
C LYS A 163 4.70 -4.59 -2.59
N ILE A 164 5.83 -5.18 -2.21
CA ILE A 164 5.93 -6.45 -1.48
C ILE A 164 6.62 -6.27 -0.13
N ALA A 165 6.57 -7.28 0.72
CA ALA A 165 7.38 -7.35 1.93
C ALA A 165 8.80 -7.83 1.63
N TYR A 166 9.63 -7.88 2.66
CA TYR A 166 10.98 -8.45 2.57
C TYR A 166 10.92 -9.96 2.33
N PHE A 167 11.71 -10.45 1.39
CA PHE A 167 11.90 -11.86 1.11
C PHE A 167 13.31 -12.27 1.50
N GLU A 168 13.44 -13.23 2.41
CA GLU A 168 14.74 -13.81 2.75
C GLU A 168 15.37 -14.57 1.57
N ASN A 169 14.53 -15.30 0.84
CA ASN A 169 14.95 -16.05 -0.34
C ASN A 169 14.68 -15.23 -1.60
N GLN A 170 15.73 -14.59 -2.14
CA GLN A 170 15.63 -13.78 -3.36
C GLN A 170 15.21 -14.58 -4.61
N LYS A 171 15.26 -15.93 -4.59
CA LYS A 171 14.74 -16.74 -5.70
C LYS A 171 13.22 -16.76 -5.77
N GLN A 172 12.53 -16.21 -4.76
CA GLN A 172 11.08 -16.08 -4.73
C GLN A 172 10.60 -14.72 -5.30
N LEU A 173 11.52 -13.83 -5.62
CA LEU A 173 11.29 -12.56 -6.33
C LEU A 173 11.34 -12.76 -7.85
#